data_b872607c9728c82bff1993cf240910b4
#
_entry.id   b872607c9728c82bff1993cf240910b4
#
_cell.length_a   1.000
_cell.length_b   1.000
_cell.length_c   1.000
_cell.angle_alpha   90.00
_cell.angle_beta   90.00
_cell.angle_gamma   90.00
#
_symmetry.space_group_name_H-M   'P 1'
#
loop_
_entity.id
_entity.type
_entity.pdbx_description
1 polymer ?
#
loop_
_entity_poly.entity_id
_entity_poly.type
_entity_poly.pdbx_seq_one_letter_code
_entity_poly.pdbx_strand_id
1 'polypeptide(L)'
;ASLFSCTNDSETGATYNKTFITGYMMPEHIVAETLDSGIAVTVKGDVITSGDVFDDWAKSFNDLSYNRYTTCGPRIAVCDALCEVKVETIDYFGATHQAGSDISDLGECQYISYYDYIQSGYKETEKDVESYSDMMEYYGIAGAKLFSDKLSDINYANMNLVAPNFILKFNQTPENSGKYQFKLIFQTQEKEIVTIFECEF
;
A
#
# COMPACT_ATOMS: atom_id res chain seq x y z
N ALA A 1 2.64 0.48 19.08
CA ALA A 1 2.63 -0.50 17.98
C ALA A 1 2.01 -1.78 18.53
N SER A 2 0.77 -2.08 18.18
CA SER A 2 0.15 -3.33 18.59
C SER A 2 0.29 -4.33 17.46
N LEU A 3 1.09 -5.35 17.70
CA LEU A 3 1.25 -6.52 16.86
C LEU A 3 -0.05 -7.33 16.90
N PHE A 4 -0.84 -7.30 15.85
CA PHE A 4 -1.92 -8.25 15.66
C PHE A 4 -1.34 -9.52 15.04
N SER A 5 -0.94 -10.45 15.91
CA SER A 5 -0.66 -11.82 15.51
C SER A 5 -1.99 -12.56 15.35
N CYS A 6 -2.25 -13.12 14.18
CA CYS A 6 -3.32 -14.11 14.01
C CYS A 6 -2.89 -15.41 14.69
N THR A 7 -2.90 -15.47 16.01
CA THR A 7 -2.72 -16.72 16.76
C THR A 7 -4.07 -17.39 16.94
N ASN A 8 -4.10 -18.69 16.69
CA ASN A 8 -5.26 -19.58 16.92
C ASN A 8 -5.54 -19.76 18.43
N ASP A 9 -5.78 -18.67 19.16
CA ASP A 9 -6.23 -18.77 20.54
C ASP A 9 -7.75 -18.66 20.62
N SER A 10 -8.35 -19.73 21.08
CA SER A 10 -9.77 -20.01 21.11
C SER A 10 -10.63 -19.17 22.07
N GLU A 11 -10.18 -17.99 22.48
CA GLU A 11 -10.93 -17.11 23.39
C GLU A 11 -11.13 -15.67 22.86
N THR A 12 -10.60 -15.29 21.71
CA THR A 12 -10.92 -14.00 21.09
C THR A 12 -12.09 -14.19 20.12
N GLY A 13 -13.23 -13.62 20.44
CA GLY A 13 -14.46 -13.77 19.66
C GLY A 13 -14.27 -13.44 18.20
N ALA A 14 -14.39 -14.44 17.32
CA ALA A 14 -14.37 -14.22 15.88
C ALA A 14 -15.56 -13.37 15.46
N THR A 15 -15.32 -12.35 14.62
CA THR A 15 -16.36 -11.51 14.04
C THR A 15 -16.76 -12.05 12.69
N TYR A 16 -18.08 -12.17 12.46
CA TYR A 16 -18.61 -12.50 11.15
C TYR A 16 -18.48 -11.31 10.19
N ASN A 17 -17.88 -11.55 9.03
CA ASN A 17 -17.71 -10.55 8.00
C ASN A 17 -18.38 -11.02 6.70
N LYS A 18 -19.33 -10.25 6.22
CA LYS A 18 -19.99 -10.46 4.93
C LYS A 18 -19.04 -10.14 3.77
N THR A 19 -18.21 -9.09 3.95
CA THR A 19 -17.20 -8.61 3.01
C THR A 19 -15.81 -8.99 3.49
N PHE A 20 -14.84 -9.12 2.60
CA PHE A 20 -13.46 -9.32 2.98
C PHE A 20 -12.83 -8.02 3.50
N ILE A 21 -13.00 -6.91 2.78
CA ILE A 21 -12.58 -5.59 3.24
C ILE A 21 -13.47 -5.16 4.39
N THR A 22 -12.87 -4.67 5.46
CA THR A 22 -13.56 -4.18 6.65
C THR A 22 -13.60 -2.67 6.76
N GLY A 23 -12.86 -1.96 5.91
CA GLY A 23 -12.87 -0.52 5.83
C GLY A 23 -12.27 -0.02 4.52
N TYR A 24 -12.88 1.01 3.96
CA TYR A 24 -12.38 1.72 2.78
C TYR A 24 -11.84 3.06 3.20
N MET A 25 -10.57 3.31 2.87
CA MET A 25 -9.90 4.57 3.19
C MET A 25 -10.01 5.54 2.01
N MET A 26 -10.57 6.71 2.27
CA MET A 26 -10.53 7.84 1.35
C MET A 26 -9.16 8.52 1.46
N PRO A 27 -8.27 8.44 0.45
CA PRO A 27 -6.92 8.97 0.58
C PRO A 27 -6.93 10.50 0.62
N GLU A 28 -6.31 11.10 1.64
CA GLU A 28 -6.25 12.54 1.82
C GLU A 28 -4.81 13.06 1.77
N HIS A 29 -3.90 12.37 2.43
CA HIS A 29 -2.48 12.72 2.46
C HIS A 29 -1.61 11.48 2.64
N ILE A 30 -0.32 11.63 2.43
CA ILE A 30 0.69 10.58 2.62
C ILE A 30 1.77 11.04 3.58
N VAL A 31 2.28 10.09 4.35
CA VAL A 31 3.42 10.28 5.24
C VAL A 31 4.53 9.34 4.79
N ALA A 32 5.73 9.87 4.64
CA ALA A 32 6.91 9.10 4.28
C ALA A 32 7.93 9.15 5.42
N GLU A 33 8.46 8.00 5.79
CA GLU A 33 9.46 7.82 6.84
C GLU A 33 10.61 6.97 6.33
N THR A 34 11.84 7.44 6.53
CA THR A 34 13.03 6.72 6.10
C THR A 34 13.35 5.59 7.09
N LEU A 35 13.53 4.38 6.56
CA LEU A 35 13.96 3.18 7.26
C LEU A 35 15.31 2.71 6.71
N ASP A 36 15.99 1.82 7.42
CA ASP A 36 17.23 1.17 6.93
C ASP A 36 16.99 0.36 5.66
N SER A 37 15.77 -0.19 5.47
CA SER A 37 15.38 -1.03 4.34
C SER A 37 14.73 -0.26 3.18
N GLY A 38 14.51 1.05 3.31
CA GLY A 38 13.83 1.87 2.31
C GLY A 38 13.03 3.00 2.93
N ILE A 39 11.98 3.43 2.24
CA ILE A 39 11.09 4.50 2.70
C ILE A 39 9.72 3.88 2.94
N ALA A 40 9.28 3.91 4.21
CA ALA A 40 7.93 3.53 4.57
C ALA A 40 6.97 4.66 4.23
N VAL A 41 5.97 4.37 3.41
CA VAL A 41 4.94 5.31 2.99
C VAL A 41 3.60 4.85 3.53
N THR A 42 2.89 5.73 4.19
CA THR A 42 1.55 5.45 4.70
C THR A 42 0.55 6.44 4.12
N VAL A 43 -0.48 5.92 3.47
CA VAL A 43 -1.65 6.71 3.07
C VAL A 43 -2.53 6.95 4.30
N LYS A 44 -2.98 8.16 4.48
CA LYS A 44 -3.86 8.60 5.56
C LYS A 44 -5.12 9.21 4.99
N GLY A 45 -6.22 9.02 5.71
CA GLY A 45 -7.52 9.58 5.38
C GLY A 45 -8.62 8.95 6.22
N ASP A 46 -9.84 9.37 5.98
CA ASP A 46 -11.00 8.83 6.67
C ASP A 46 -11.27 7.38 6.23
N VAL A 47 -11.60 6.53 7.18
CA VAL A 47 -11.94 5.13 6.95
C VAL A 47 -13.44 4.93 7.14
N ILE A 48 -14.10 4.46 6.08
CA ILE A 48 -15.52 4.13 6.07
C ILE A 48 -15.67 2.64 6.33
N THR A 49 -16.37 2.27 7.41
CA THR A 49 -16.51 0.87 7.84
C THR A 49 -17.94 0.32 7.76
N SER A 50 -18.91 1.17 7.43
CA SER A 50 -20.32 0.77 7.32
C SER A 50 -21.16 1.84 6.60
N GLY A 51 -22.41 1.51 6.29
CA GLY A 51 -23.38 2.41 5.66
C GLY A 51 -23.35 2.32 4.13
N ASP A 52 -24.21 3.13 3.49
CA ASP A 52 -24.46 3.05 2.05
C ASP A 52 -23.19 3.24 1.21
N VAL A 53 -22.30 4.14 1.63
CA VAL A 53 -21.03 4.39 0.93
C VAL A 53 -20.10 3.18 0.99
N PHE A 54 -20.02 2.52 2.16
CA PHE A 54 -19.25 1.27 2.29
C PHE A 54 -19.82 0.18 1.41
N ASP A 55 -21.15 0.02 1.43
CA ASP A 55 -21.85 -1.00 0.65
C ASP A 55 -21.69 -0.76 -0.87
N ASP A 56 -21.69 0.48 -1.32
CA ASP A 56 -21.46 0.84 -2.72
C ASP A 56 -20.02 0.50 -3.16
N TRP A 57 -19.01 0.77 -2.32
CA TRP A 57 -17.64 0.36 -2.59
C TRP A 57 -17.50 -1.17 -2.62
N ALA A 58 -18.03 -1.87 -1.64
CA ALA A 58 -18.01 -3.33 -1.60
C ALA A 58 -18.65 -3.93 -2.86
N LYS A 59 -19.77 -3.36 -3.30
CA LYS A 59 -20.47 -3.78 -4.51
C LYS A 59 -19.65 -3.50 -5.78
N SER A 60 -19.01 -2.34 -5.86
CA SER A 60 -18.19 -1.96 -7.03
C SER A 60 -17.00 -2.89 -7.24
N PHE A 61 -16.45 -3.45 -6.15
CA PHE A 61 -15.36 -4.42 -6.18
C PHE A 61 -15.82 -5.88 -6.13
N ASN A 62 -17.13 -6.13 -6.13
CA ASN A 62 -17.71 -7.47 -6.00
C ASN A 62 -17.32 -8.20 -4.70
N ASP A 63 -17.09 -7.46 -3.62
CA ASP A 63 -16.75 -7.99 -2.30
C ASP A 63 -18.02 -8.22 -1.46
N LEU A 64 -18.89 -9.16 -1.88
CA LEU A 64 -20.22 -9.32 -1.29
C LEU A 64 -20.48 -10.70 -0.68
N SER A 65 -19.58 -11.66 -0.88
CA SER A 65 -19.84 -13.05 -0.56
C SER A 65 -18.72 -13.74 0.23
N TYR A 66 -17.92 -12.97 0.95
CA TYR A 66 -16.88 -13.52 1.81
C TYR A 66 -17.45 -14.41 2.91
N ASN A 67 -18.43 -13.92 3.67
CA ASN A 67 -19.26 -14.69 4.62
C ASN A 67 -18.45 -15.59 5.55
N ARG A 68 -17.41 -15.08 6.19
CA ARG A 68 -16.54 -15.85 7.10
C ARG A 68 -16.39 -15.19 8.46
N TYR A 69 -16.16 -16.03 9.47
CA TYR A 69 -15.71 -15.58 10.77
C TYR A 69 -14.18 -15.38 10.74
N THR A 70 -13.70 -14.26 11.21
CA THR A 70 -12.27 -13.99 11.30
C THR A 70 -11.90 -13.39 12.63
N THR A 71 -10.74 -13.74 13.14
CA THR A 71 -10.09 -13.16 14.33
C THR A 71 -8.99 -12.17 13.96
N CYS A 72 -8.65 -12.10 12.66
CA CYS A 72 -7.65 -11.17 12.17
C CYS A 72 -8.15 -9.72 12.25
N GLY A 73 -7.20 -8.80 12.45
CA GLY A 73 -7.47 -7.36 12.54
C GLY A 73 -8.09 -6.77 11.27
N PRO A 74 -8.35 -5.46 11.27
CA PRO A 74 -9.04 -4.79 10.18
C PRO A 74 -8.27 -4.93 8.86
N ARG A 75 -9.00 -5.17 7.79
CA ARG A 75 -8.51 -5.17 6.41
C ARG A 75 -8.96 -3.89 5.73
N ILE A 76 -8.08 -2.90 5.78
CA ILE A 76 -8.33 -1.56 5.22
C ILE A 76 -7.75 -1.51 3.81
N ALA A 77 -8.55 -1.05 2.85
CA ALA A 77 -8.10 -0.81 1.48
C ALA A 77 -8.34 0.64 1.08
N VAL A 78 -7.40 1.20 0.32
CA VAL A 78 -7.58 2.51 -0.30
C VAL A 78 -8.66 2.37 -1.38
N CYS A 79 -9.73 3.16 -1.28
CA CYS A 79 -10.89 3.02 -2.15
C CYS A 79 -10.75 3.72 -3.50
N ASP A 80 -9.93 4.78 -3.57
CA ASP A 80 -9.61 5.45 -4.83
C ASP A 80 -8.32 4.85 -5.39
N ALA A 81 -8.43 4.18 -6.53
CA ALA A 81 -7.32 3.45 -7.10
C ALA A 81 -6.15 4.38 -7.45
N LEU A 82 -4.95 3.94 -7.06
CA LEU A 82 -3.72 4.64 -7.41
C LEU A 82 -3.34 4.31 -8.85
N CYS A 83 -3.27 5.33 -9.67
CA CYS A 83 -2.95 5.20 -11.10
C CYS A 83 -1.45 5.30 -11.34
N GLU A 84 -0.75 6.05 -10.53
CA GLU A 84 0.68 6.29 -10.65
C GLU A 84 1.28 6.61 -9.27
N VAL A 85 2.49 6.08 -9.03
CA VAL A 85 3.36 6.48 -7.94
C VAL A 85 4.65 6.99 -8.56
N LYS A 86 4.98 8.25 -8.31
CA LYS A 86 6.08 8.95 -8.94
C LYS A 86 6.97 9.60 -7.90
N VAL A 87 8.29 9.56 -8.13
CA VAL A 87 9.27 10.25 -7.29
C VAL A 87 10.05 11.21 -8.16
N GLU A 88 10.10 12.47 -7.72
CA GLU A 88 10.95 13.51 -8.32
C GLU A 88 12.03 13.89 -7.31
N THR A 89 13.27 14.02 -7.76
CA THR A 89 14.32 14.58 -6.91
C THR A 89 14.21 16.10 -6.86
N ILE A 90 14.34 16.69 -5.68
CA ILE A 90 14.42 18.13 -5.52
C ILE A 90 15.87 18.59 -5.74
N ASP A 91 16.83 17.80 -5.28
CA ASP A 91 18.25 18.07 -5.40
C ASP A 91 18.85 17.40 -6.65
N TYR A 92 20.07 17.82 -7.00
CA TYR A 92 20.84 17.16 -8.05
C TYR A 92 21.24 15.74 -7.60
N PHE A 93 20.72 14.73 -8.29
CA PHE A 93 20.97 13.32 -7.96
C PHE A 93 22.16 12.73 -8.76
N GLY A 94 22.35 13.18 -9.98
CA GLY A 94 23.39 12.73 -10.88
C GLY A 94 23.26 13.33 -12.26
N ALA A 95 24.21 13.02 -13.15
CA ALA A 95 24.28 13.60 -14.49
C ALA A 95 23.01 13.35 -15.33
N THR A 96 22.38 12.20 -15.15
CA THR A 96 21.12 11.82 -15.83
C THR A 96 19.86 12.26 -15.10
N HIS A 97 19.98 12.65 -13.82
CA HIS A 97 18.86 13.03 -12.97
C HIS A 97 19.17 14.38 -12.29
N GLN A 98 18.94 15.44 -13.03
CA GLN A 98 19.11 16.82 -12.55
C GLN A 98 18.08 17.17 -11.48
N ALA A 99 18.29 18.24 -10.75
CA ALA A 99 17.31 18.77 -9.81
C ALA A 99 15.94 18.94 -10.48
N GLY A 100 14.88 18.45 -9.83
CA GLY A 100 13.52 18.48 -10.36
C GLY A 100 13.17 17.33 -11.33
N SER A 101 14.10 16.41 -11.60
CA SER A 101 13.84 15.29 -12.50
C SER A 101 13.00 14.21 -11.84
N ASP A 102 12.21 13.51 -12.66
CA ASP A 102 11.60 12.23 -12.32
C ASP A 102 12.70 11.17 -12.19
N ILE A 103 12.73 10.47 -11.07
CA ILE A 103 13.65 9.36 -10.78
C ILE A 103 12.92 8.04 -10.56
N SER A 104 11.70 7.92 -11.04
CA SER A 104 10.89 6.70 -10.87
C SER A 104 11.51 5.48 -11.55
N ASP A 105 12.36 5.68 -12.55
CA ASP A 105 13.17 4.62 -13.19
C ASP A 105 14.20 3.99 -12.23
N LEU A 106 14.57 4.70 -11.16
CA LEU A 106 15.50 4.24 -10.13
C LEU A 106 14.80 3.62 -8.93
N GLY A 107 13.47 3.60 -8.90
CA GLY A 107 12.68 3.21 -7.76
C GLY A 107 11.89 1.93 -7.98
N GLU A 108 11.72 1.19 -6.89
CA GLU A 108 10.85 0.03 -6.77
C GLU A 108 9.86 0.27 -5.63
N CYS A 109 8.61 -0.14 -5.85
CA CYS A 109 7.53 -0.03 -4.87
C CYS A 109 7.03 -1.41 -4.47
N GLN A 110 7.02 -1.68 -3.18
CA GLN A 110 6.36 -2.86 -2.61
C GLN A 110 5.04 -2.44 -1.98
N TYR A 111 3.98 -3.15 -2.30
CA TYR A 111 2.64 -2.88 -1.80
C TYR A 111 1.79 -4.15 -1.73
N ILE A 112 0.75 -4.11 -0.91
CA ILE A 112 -0.21 -5.20 -0.78
C ILE A 112 -1.49 -4.81 -1.47
N SER A 113 -2.06 -5.73 -2.26
CA SER A 113 -3.38 -5.60 -2.84
C SER A 113 -4.25 -6.79 -2.45
N TYR A 114 -5.53 -6.53 -2.22
CA TYR A 114 -6.55 -7.54 -1.95
C TYR A 114 -7.41 -7.87 -3.20
N TYR A 115 -7.17 -7.15 -4.29
CA TYR A 115 -8.02 -7.20 -5.47
C TYR A 115 -8.12 -8.60 -6.08
N ASP A 116 -6.99 -9.25 -6.35
CA ASP A 116 -6.98 -10.58 -6.98
C ASP A 116 -7.69 -11.64 -6.14
N TYR A 117 -7.53 -11.57 -4.83
CA TYR A 117 -8.21 -12.46 -3.91
C TYR A 117 -9.73 -12.33 -3.98
N ILE A 118 -10.23 -11.11 -3.96
CA ILE A 118 -11.65 -10.83 -4.06
C ILE A 118 -12.19 -11.26 -5.42
N GLN A 119 -11.51 -10.89 -6.52
CA GLN A 119 -11.92 -11.25 -7.88
C GLN A 119 -11.89 -12.75 -8.15
N SER A 120 -11.03 -13.51 -7.48
CA SER A 120 -10.99 -14.97 -7.58
C SER A 120 -12.14 -15.69 -6.84
N GLY A 121 -12.98 -14.95 -6.14
CA GLY A 121 -13.99 -15.52 -5.23
C GLY A 121 -13.37 -16.05 -3.95
N TYR A 122 -12.41 -15.35 -3.40
CA TYR A 122 -11.70 -15.61 -2.14
C TYR A 122 -10.95 -16.95 -2.12
N LYS A 123 -10.31 -17.26 -3.23
CA LYS A 123 -9.43 -18.42 -3.35
C LYS A 123 -8.03 -18.06 -2.86
N GLU A 124 -7.55 -18.81 -1.88
CA GLU A 124 -6.19 -18.67 -1.39
C GLU A 124 -5.21 -19.10 -2.48
N THR A 125 -4.28 -18.21 -2.81
CA THR A 125 -3.10 -18.53 -3.59
C THR A 125 -1.90 -18.64 -2.66
N GLU A 126 -0.92 -19.46 -3.01
CA GLU A 126 0.24 -19.69 -2.15
C GLU A 126 1.02 -18.39 -1.89
N LYS A 127 1.19 -18.03 -0.60
CA LYS A 127 2.42 -17.48 -0.03
C LYS A 127 2.96 -16.13 -0.48
N ASP A 128 2.17 -15.10 -0.47
CA ASP A 128 2.75 -13.83 -0.91
C ASP A 128 3.31 -12.95 0.24
N VAL A 129 3.00 -13.20 1.50
CA VAL A 129 3.35 -12.28 2.62
C VAL A 129 4.37 -12.84 3.63
N GLU A 130 4.73 -14.11 3.56
CA GLU A 130 5.61 -14.75 4.57
C GLU A 130 7.02 -14.17 4.68
N SER A 131 7.51 -13.44 3.68
CA SER A 131 8.91 -12.98 3.61
C SER A 131 9.12 -11.49 3.87
N TYR A 132 8.09 -10.73 4.26
CA TYR A 132 8.18 -9.28 4.32
C TYR A 132 8.04 -8.73 5.74
N SER A 133 9.16 -8.70 6.46
CA SER A 133 9.24 -8.16 7.80
C SER A 133 8.84 -6.69 7.89
N ASP A 134 9.06 -5.91 6.83
CA ASP A 134 8.75 -4.49 6.78
C ASP A 134 7.25 -4.21 6.63
N MET A 135 6.46 -5.25 6.29
CA MET A 135 5.01 -5.19 6.15
C MET A 135 4.30 -6.15 7.14
N MET A 136 4.86 -6.31 8.32
CA MET A 136 4.43 -7.29 9.33
C MET A 136 2.96 -7.19 9.76
N GLU A 137 2.34 -6.03 9.68
CA GLU A 137 0.92 -5.89 10.05
C GLU A 137 -0.02 -6.67 9.11
N TYR A 138 0.47 -7.04 7.91
CA TYR A 138 -0.28 -7.83 6.94
C TYR A 138 0.14 -9.31 6.92
N TYR A 139 1.10 -9.68 7.74
CA TYR A 139 1.59 -11.05 7.84
C TYR A 139 0.49 -11.99 8.30
N GLY A 140 0.30 -13.07 7.55
CA GLY A 140 -0.71 -14.08 7.87
C GLY A 140 -2.15 -13.68 7.53
N ILE A 141 -2.40 -12.52 6.91
CA ILE A 141 -3.71 -12.19 6.38
C ILE A 141 -3.91 -12.94 5.06
N ALA A 142 -4.78 -13.94 5.06
CA ALA A 142 -5.18 -14.62 3.83
C ALA A 142 -5.73 -13.61 2.82
N GLY A 143 -5.26 -13.67 1.59
CA GLY A 143 -5.69 -12.76 0.52
C GLY A 143 -4.89 -11.46 0.41
N ALA A 144 -3.95 -11.20 1.32
CA ALA A 144 -3.00 -10.11 1.18
C ALA A 144 -1.89 -10.53 0.20
N LYS A 145 -1.97 -10.06 -1.04
CA LYS A 145 -0.96 -10.34 -2.06
C LYS A 145 0.04 -9.21 -2.17
N LEU A 146 1.33 -9.55 -2.03
CA LEU A 146 2.41 -8.60 -2.18
C LEU A 146 2.83 -8.47 -3.64
N PHE A 147 3.04 -7.23 -4.04
CA PHE A 147 3.61 -6.83 -5.32
C PHE A 147 4.91 -6.08 -5.08
N SER A 148 5.86 -6.27 -5.98
CA SER A 148 7.12 -5.54 -6.02
C SER A 148 7.37 -5.16 -7.47
N ASP A 149 7.07 -3.91 -7.80
CA ASP A 149 7.12 -3.40 -9.16
C ASP A 149 8.03 -2.18 -9.24
N LYS A 150 8.65 -1.97 -10.39
CA LYS A 150 9.30 -0.69 -10.68
C LYS A 150 8.25 0.41 -10.68
N LEU A 151 8.60 1.58 -10.14
CA LEU A 151 7.67 2.72 -10.13
C LEU A 151 7.19 3.09 -11.53
N SER A 152 8.06 2.99 -12.53
CA SER A 152 7.71 3.23 -13.93
C SER A 152 6.71 2.24 -14.54
N ASP A 153 6.54 1.07 -13.92
CA ASP A 153 5.66 0.00 -14.42
C ASP A 153 4.33 -0.10 -13.67
N ILE A 154 4.14 0.70 -12.62
CA ILE A 154 2.90 0.72 -11.86
C ILE A 154 1.75 1.23 -12.73
N ASN A 155 0.67 0.48 -12.71
CA ASN A 155 -0.55 0.79 -13.45
C ASN A 155 -1.79 0.51 -12.60
N TYR A 156 -2.93 1.01 -13.07
CA TYR A 156 -4.21 0.93 -12.38
C TYR A 156 -4.60 -0.50 -11.96
N ALA A 157 -4.37 -1.48 -12.82
CA ALA A 157 -4.78 -2.87 -12.55
C ALA A 157 -4.03 -3.45 -11.33
N ASN A 158 -2.76 -3.09 -11.16
CA ASN A 158 -1.97 -3.55 -10.03
C ASN A 158 -2.31 -2.81 -8.72
N MET A 159 -2.74 -1.56 -8.81
CA MET A 159 -2.93 -0.65 -7.68
C MET A 159 -4.37 -0.57 -7.16
N ASN A 160 -5.23 -1.53 -7.52
CA ASN A 160 -6.59 -1.63 -6.97
C ASN A 160 -6.60 -2.26 -5.57
N LEU A 161 -7.48 -1.77 -4.70
CA LEU A 161 -7.68 -2.27 -3.33
C LEU A 161 -6.37 -2.50 -2.59
N VAL A 162 -5.50 -1.51 -2.62
CA VAL A 162 -4.21 -1.57 -1.95
C VAL A 162 -4.37 -1.27 -0.46
N ALA A 163 -3.59 -1.96 0.35
CA ALA A 163 -3.41 -1.59 1.75
C ALA A 163 -2.73 -0.22 1.85
N PRO A 164 -2.96 0.56 2.90
CA PRO A 164 -2.46 1.94 2.98
C PRO A 164 -0.95 2.06 3.22
N ASN A 165 -0.21 0.96 3.32
CA ASN A 165 1.23 0.96 3.55
C ASN A 165 2.01 0.47 2.33
N PHE A 166 3.10 1.18 2.03
CA PHE A 166 3.99 0.92 0.90
C PHE A 166 5.43 1.01 1.36
N ILE A 167 6.32 0.30 0.68
CA ILE A 167 7.77 0.45 0.83
C ILE A 167 8.36 0.87 -0.51
N LEU A 168 9.07 2.00 -0.52
CA LEU A 168 9.85 2.45 -1.66
C LEU A 168 11.32 2.12 -1.44
N LYS A 169 11.98 1.68 -2.50
CA LYS A 169 13.43 1.41 -2.49
C LYS A 169 14.06 2.05 -3.72
N PHE A 170 15.23 2.67 -3.53
CA PHE A 170 16.05 3.14 -4.63
C PHE A 170 17.10 2.09 -4.98
N ASN A 171 17.25 1.82 -6.27
CA ASN A 171 18.22 0.86 -6.81
C ASN A 171 19.60 1.47 -7.05
N GLN A 172 19.70 2.79 -6.93
CA GLN A 172 20.93 3.56 -7.10
C GLN A 172 21.06 4.63 -6.04
N THR A 173 22.29 4.98 -5.71
CA THR A 173 22.63 6.11 -4.84
C THR A 173 23.00 7.33 -5.67
N PRO A 174 22.88 8.54 -5.13
CA PRO A 174 23.35 9.74 -5.82
C PRO A 174 24.87 9.74 -5.99
N GLU A 175 25.37 10.61 -6.89
CA GLU A 175 26.80 10.73 -7.16
C GLU A 175 27.62 11.18 -5.93
N ASN A 176 27.01 11.96 -5.06
CA ASN A 176 27.64 12.46 -3.83
C ASN A 176 26.87 11.99 -2.61
N SER A 177 27.58 11.63 -1.53
CA SER A 177 26.94 11.37 -0.25
C SER A 177 26.34 12.62 0.36
N GLY A 178 25.23 12.49 1.07
CA GLY A 178 24.59 13.61 1.75
C GLY A 178 23.09 13.43 1.90
N LYS A 179 22.42 14.50 2.29
CA LYS A 179 20.98 14.56 2.45
C LYS A 179 20.33 15.07 1.18
N TYR A 180 19.31 14.35 0.73
CA TYR A 180 18.57 14.62 -0.49
C TYR A 180 17.09 14.69 -0.19
N GLN A 181 16.42 15.67 -0.76
CA GLN A 181 14.98 15.82 -0.68
C GLN A 181 14.30 15.27 -1.95
N PHE A 182 13.19 14.61 -1.75
CA PHE A 182 12.38 14.01 -2.80
C PHE A 182 10.93 14.42 -2.65
N LYS A 183 10.26 14.56 -3.78
CA LYS A 183 8.83 14.77 -3.87
C LYS A 183 8.18 13.45 -4.30
N LEU A 184 7.34 12.91 -3.42
CA LEU A 184 6.54 11.72 -3.70
C LEU A 184 5.14 12.15 -4.13
N ILE A 185 4.69 11.60 -5.25
CA ILE A 185 3.40 11.93 -5.86
C ILE A 185 2.61 10.63 -6.00
N PHE A 186 1.43 10.59 -5.38
CA PHE A 186 0.42 9.57 -5.60
C PHE A 186 -0.69 10.18 -6.46
N GLN A 187 -0.82 9.70 -7.68
CA GLN A 187 -1.92 10.07 -8.56
C GLN A 187 -3.03 9.05 -8.40
N THR A 188 -4.19 9.49 -7.95
CA THR A 188 -5.43 8.71 -7.97
C THR A 188 -6.26 9.07 -9.19
N GLN A 189 -7.40 8.41 -9.36
CA GLN A 189 -8.36 8.78 -10.40
C GLN A 189 -8.90 10.20 -10.24
N GLU A 190 -9.02 10.68 -9.00
CA GLU A 190 -9.69 11.95 -8.68
C GLU A 190 -8.72 13.07 -8.36
N LYS A 191 -7.53 12.76 -7.82
CA LYS A 191 -6.63 13.79 -7.29
C LYS A 191 -5.17 13.37 -7.28
N GLU A 192 -4.31 14.34 -7.11
CA GLU A 192 -2.89 14.20 -6.84
C GLU A 192 -2.62 14.45 -5.36
N ILE A 193 -1.87 13.54 -4.72
CA ILE A 193 -1.46 13.65 -3.33
C ILE A 193 0.05 13.70 -3.30
N VAL A 194 0.62 14.72 -2.66
CA VAL A 194 2.04 15.00 -2.69
C VAL A 194 2.60 15.11 -1.28
N THR A 195 3.78 14.54 -1.07
CA THR A 195 4.60 14.80 0.12
C THR A 195 6.06 14.95 -0.23
N ILE A 196 6.82 15.57 0.67
CA ILE A 196 8.28 15.71 0.56
C ILE A 196 8.89 14.88 1.69
N PHE A 197 9.93 14.12 1.36
CA PHE A 197 10.71 13.37 2.33
C PHE A 197 12.20 13.55 2.09
N GLU A 198 13.01 13.25 3.09
CA GLU A 198 14.49 13.35 3.03
C GLU A 198 15.11 11.97 3.25
N CYS A 199 16.12 11.66 2.46
CA CYS A 199 16.99 10.49 2.65
C CYS A 199 18.45 10.94 2.73
N GLU A 200 19.23 10.22 3.53
CA GLU A 200 20.68 10.37 3.61
C GLU A 200 21.35 9.18 2.93
N PHE A 201 22.35 9.47 2.09
CA PHE A 201 23.11 8.47 1.31
C PHE A 201 24.60 8.52 1.63
#